data_e22d95f93cd1b9cb903de60fc62c451a
#
_entry.id   e22d95f93cd1b9cb903de60fc62c451a
#
_cell.length_a   1.000
_cell.length_b   1.000
_cell.length_c   1.000
_cell.angle_alpha   90.00
_cell.angle_beta   90.00
_cell.angle_gamma   90.00
#
_symmetry.space_group_name_H-M   'P 1'
#
loop_
_entity.id
_entity.type
_entity.pdbx_description
1 polymer ?
#
loop_
_entity_poly.entity_id
_entity_poly.type
_entity_poly.pdbx_seq_one_letter_code
_entity_poly.pdbx_strand_id
1 'polypeptide(L)'
;MLNKFFKTIHNKYSRFFKFIFFLRYLFAIFFVSISLFLIIPGFFNYEKKEKLIKNYFLESYNLKISEYENIKYKAFPIPRLEFKKTRINFLKSNANFNVNYLQVYPKIFSIYNLNNFEASKIILKENDVNLKTSNFYTFINEISKLRKKIFFNDLNIKIINDDKLVVKLE
;
A
#
# COMPACT_ATOMS: atom_id res chain seq x y z
N MET A 1 31.01 -6.29 51.58
CA MET A 1 29.57 -6.63 51.75
C MET A 1 28.84 -6.74 50.42
N LEU A 2 28.92 -5.77 49.54
CA LEU A 2 28.28 -5.73 48.20
C LEU A 2 28.55 -6.99 47.35
N ASN A 3 29.81 -7.44 47.22
CA ASN A 3 30.13 -8.62 46.42
C ASN A 3 29.51 -9.94 46.89
N LYS A 4 29.30 -10.13 48.20
CA LYS A 4 28.55 -11.30 48.71
C LYS A 4 27.07 -11.24 48.33
N PHE A 5 26.49 -10.05 48.40
CA PHE A 5 25.09 -9.82 48.05
C PHE A 5 24.84 -10.10 46.56
N PHE A 6 25.67 -9.55 45.66
CA PHE A 6 25.56 -9.82 44.24
C PHE A 6 25.76 -11.31 43.87
N LYS A 7 26.70 -11.99 44.53
CA LYS A 7 26.94 -13.42 44.34
C LYS A 7 25.75 -14.28 44.79
N THR A 8 25.09 -13.90 45.88
CA THR A 8 23.90 -14.60 46.39
C THR A 8 22.70 -14.41 45.44
N ILE A 9 22.49 -13.19 44.98
CA ILE A 9 21.44 -12.89 43.98
C ILE A 9 21.70 -13.66 42.69
N HIS A 10 22.90 -13.61 42.18
CA HIS A 10 23.29 -14.31 40.95
C HIS A 10 23.08 -15.81 41.05
N ASN A 11 23.47 -16.43 42.16
CA ASN A 11 23.27 -17.87 42.36
C ASN A 11 21.80 -18.23 42.53
N LYS A 12 21.01 -17.42 43.23
CA LYS A 12 19.56 -17.67 43.48
C LYS A 12 18.75 -17.55 42.19
N TYR A 13 19.13 -16.60 41.30
CA TYR A 13 18.39 -16.31 40.08
C TYR A 13 19.15 -16.73 38.80
N SER A 14 20.16 -17.60 38.92
CA SER A 14 21.01 -17.98 37.77
C SER A 14 20.20 -18.60 36.61
N ARG A 15 19.14 -19.36 36.89
CA ARG A 15 18.25 -19.92 35.87
C ARG A 15 17.46 -18.82 35.15
N PHE A 16 17.02 -17.79 35.88
CA PHE A 16 16.32 -16.65 35.32
C PHE A 16 17.22 -15.81 34.42
N PHE A 17 18.46 -15.53 34.85
CA PHE A 17 19.41 -14.83 34.01
C PHE A 17 19.77 -15.62 32.74
N LYS A 18 19.95 -16.94 32.83
CA LYS A 18 20.16 -17.80 31.65
C LYS A 18 18.97 -17.74 30.70
N PHE A 19 17.74 -17.71 31.20
CA PHE A 19 16.53 -17.56 30.41
C PHE A 19 16.46 -16.20 29.71
N ILE A 20 16.83 -15.10 30.39
CA ILE A 20 16.90 -13.77 29.79
C ILE A 20 17.95 -13.73 28.66
N PHE A 21 19.12 -14.34 28.87
CA PHE A 21 20.15 -14.43 27.82
C PHE A 21 19.66 -15.23 26.60
N PHE A 22 18.99 -16.35 26.83
CA PHE A 22 18.38 -17.13 25.75
C PHE A 22 17.32 -16.30 25.00
N LEU A 23 16.47 -15.58 25.73
CA LEU A 23 15.42 -14.73 25.17
C LEU A 23 16.02 -13.63 24.25
N ARG A 24 17.17 -13.06 24.63
CA ARG A 24 17.91 -12.10 23.79
C ARG A 24 18.25 -12.67 22.42
N TYR A 25 18.75 -13.89 22.34
CA TYR A 25 19.06 -14.53 21.05
C TYR A 25 17.78 -14.82 20.26
N LEU A 26 16.73 -15.27 20.93
CA LEU A 26 15.43 -15.50 20.29
C LEU A 26 14.87 -14.19 19.68
N PHE A 27 14.94 -13.08 20.41
CA PHE A 27 14.56 -11.78 19.88
C PHE A 27 15.43 -11.36 18.69
N ALA A 28 16.73 -11.54 18.75
CA ALA A 28 17.60 -11.20 17.64
C ALA A 28 17.23 -11.98 16.38
N ILE A 29 17.03 -13.30 16.48
CA ILE A 29 16.61 -14.15 15.36
C ILE A 29 15.26 -13.69 14.82
N PHE A 30 14.30 -13.39 15.70
CA PHE A 30 12.98 -12.91 15.33
C PHE A 30 13.03 -11.59 14.55
N PHE A 31 13.81 -10.60 15.03
CA PHE A 31 13.98 -9.33 14.35
C PHE A 31 14.65 -9.47 12.99
N VAL A 32 15.70 -10.30 12.89
CA VAL A 32 16.35 -10.57 11.61
C VAL A 32 15.38 -11.25 10.65
N SER A 33 14.62 -12.23 11.10
CA SER A 33 13.63 -12.94 10.27
C SER A 33 12.53 -12.02 9.74
N ILE A 34 11.97 -11.15 10.60
CA ILE A 34 10.97 -10.15 10.19
C ILE A 34 11.59 -9.16 9.20
N SER A 35 12.80 -8.67 9.46
CA SER A 35 13.46 -7.71 8.58
C SER A 35 13.68 -8.31 7.19
N LEU A 36 14.17 -9.53 7.11
CA LEU A 36 14.34 -10.25 5.85
C LEU A 36 12.99 -10.44 5.15
N PHE A 37 11.97 -10.88 5.88
CA PHE A 37 10.62 -11.04 5.34
C PHE A 37 10.06 -9.74 4.74
N LEU A 38 10.33 -8.59 5.32
CA LEU A 38 9.89 -7.30 4.80
C LEU A 38 10.75 -6.80 3.62
N ILE A 39 12.03 -7.15 3.57
CA ILE A 39 12.97 -6.64 2.54
C ILE A 39 12.92 -7.48 1.26
N ILE A 40 12.77 -8.80 1.37
CA ILE A 40 12.77 -9.73 0.22
C ILE A 40 11.85 -9.28 -0.92
N PRO A 41 10.61 -8.79 -0.69
CA PRO A 41 9.75 -8.32 -1.79
C PRO A 41 10.33 -7.16 -2.59
N GLY A 42 11.31 -6.41 -2.03
CA GLY A 42 12.01 -5.36 -2.76
C GLY A 42 12.80 -5.84 -3.97
N PHE A 43 13.15 -7.12 -4.00
CA PHE A 43 13.88 -7.77 -5.10
C PHE A 43 12.97 -8.46 -6.11
N PHE A 44 11.65 -8.43 -5.91
CA PHE A 44 10.74 -9.07 -6.85
C PHE A 44 10.57 -8.24 -8.13
N ASN A 45 10.48 -8.94 -9.26
CA ASN A 45 10.10 -8.31 -10.51
C ASN A 45 8.58 -8.11 -10.56
N TYR A 46 8.14 -6.88 -10.33
CA TYR A 46 6.72 -6.53 -10.31
C TYR A 46 6.09 -6.41 -11.70
N GLU A 47 6.87 -6.30 -12.77
CA GLU A 47 6.36 -6.34 -14.14
C GLU A 47 5.69 -7.69 -14.43
N LYS A 48 6.26 -8.79 -13.92
CA LYS A 48 5.65 -10.12 -14.02
C LYS A 48 4.33 -10.24 -13.28
N LYS A 49 4.10 -9.40 -12.25
CA LYS A 49 2.86 -9.35 -11.48
C LYS A 49 1.89 -8.27 -11.94
N GLU A 50 2.26 -7.49 -12.93
CA GLU A 50 1.47 -6.36 -13.44
C GLU A 50 0.04 -6.77 -13.77
N LYS A 51 -0.12 -7.87 -14.54
CA LYS A 51 -1.43 -8.38 -14.94
C LYS A 51 -2.31 -8.72 -13.74
N LEU A 52 -1.75 -9.37 -12.72
CA LEU A 52 -2.49 -9.71 -11.49
C LEU A 52 -2.93 -8.47 -10.72
N ILE A 53 -2.04 -7.48 -10.62
CA ILE A 53 -2.34 -6.23 -9.94
C ILE A 53 -3.42 -5.45 -10.71
N LYS A 54 -3.29 -5.32 -12.02
CA LYS A 54 -4.29 -4.65 -12.87
C LYS A 54 -5.66 -5.34 -12.82
N ASN A 55 -5.70 -6.67 -12.87
CA ASN A 55 -6.93 -7.44 -12.73
C ASN A 55 -7.58 -7.21 -11.36
N TYR A 56 -6.79 -7.20 -10.29
CA TYR A 56 -7.30 -6.90 -8.96
C TYR A 56 -7.96 -5.51 -8.88
N PHE A 57 -7.35 -4.49 -9.49
CA PHE A 57 -7.95 -3.15 -9.54
C PHE A 57 -9.26 -3.14 -10.33
N LEU A 58 -9.29 -3.84 -11.46
CA LEU A 58 -10.47 -3.95 -12.30
C LEU A 58 -11.64 -4.61 -11.55
N GLU A 59 -11.39 -5.76 -10.93
CA GLU A 59 -12.42 -6.55 -10.26
C GLU A 59 -12.87 -5.95 -8.91
N SER A 60 -11.93 -5.40 -8.14
CA SER A 60 -12.22 -4.90 -6.79
C SER A 60 -12.73 -3.46 -6.75
N TYR A 61 -12.36 -2.64 -7.73
CA TYR A 61 -12.58 -1.20 -7.71
C TYR A 61 -13.23 -0.64 -9.00
N ASN A 62 -13.44 -1.47 -10.03
CA ASN A 62 -13.81 -1.03 -11.38
C ASN A 62 -12.84 0.01 -11.97
N LEU A 63 -11.56 -0.09 -11.59
CA LEU A 63 -10.49 0.80 -12.01
C LEU A 63 -9.59 0.12 -13.02
N LYS A 64 -9.36 0.78 -14.15
CA LYS A 64 -8.40 0.36 -15.16
C LYS A 64 -7.14 1.21 -15.03
N ILE A 65 -6.01 0.60 -14.70
CA ILE A 65 -4.69 1.24 -14.77
C ILE A 65 -4.23 1.16 -16.24
N SER A 66 -4.17 2.32 -16.91
CA SER A 66 -3.80 2.39 -18.32
C SER A 66 -2.30 2.49 -18.50
N GLU A 67 -1.67 3.43 -17.80
CA GLU A 67 -0.25 3.77 -17.95
C GLU A 67 0.36 4.03 -16.56
N TYR A 68 1.64 3.76 -16.41
CA TYR A 68 2.46 4.15 -15.26
C TYR A 68 3.93 4.18 -15.67
N GLU A 69 4.75 4.97 -14.98
CA GLU A 69 6.17 5.07 -15.25
C GLU A 69 6.96 3.88 -14.68
N ASN A 70 6.73 3.55 -13.42
CA ASN A 70 7.38 2.43 -12.75
C ASN A 70 6.58 1.94 -11.52
N ILE A 71 6.92 0.72 -11.10
CA ILE A 71 6.41 0.11 -9.85
C ILE A 71 7.60 -0.10 -8.92
N LYS A 72 7.53 0.46 -7.70
CA LYS A 72 8.54 0.26 -6.67
C LYS A 72 7.91 -0.29 -5.39
N TYR A 73 8.56 -1.24 -4.79
CA TYR A 73 8.23 -1.68 -3.43
C TYR A 73 8.93 -0.83 -2.40
N LYS A 74 8.22 -0.44 -1.35
CA LYS A 74 8.75 0.23 -0.16
C LYS A 74 8.39 -0.58 1.07
N ALA A 75 9.40 -1.07 1.80
CA ALA A 75 9.22 -1.87 3.01
C ALA A 75 8.75 -1.04 4.20
N PHE A 76 9.28 0.17 4.37
CA PHE A 76 9.05 1.02 5.54
C PHE A 76 8.31 2.32 5.19
N PRO A 77 7.57 2.92 6.16
CA PRO A 77 7.20 2.39 7.48
C PRO A 77 6.18 1.25 7.41
N ILE A 78 5.42 1.13 6.33
CA ILE A 78 4.45 0.07 6.07
C ILE A 78 4.70 -0.46 4.66
N PRO A 79 4.77 -1.79 4.47
CA PRO A 79 4.98 -2.41 3.17
C PRO A 79 3.95 -1.94 2.14
N ARG A 80 4.41 -1.40 1.02
CA ARG A 80 3.55 -0.91 -0.06
C ARG A 80 4.21 -0.98 -1.43
N LEU A 81 3.39 -1.11 -2.45
CA LEU A 81 3.76 -0.85 -3.84
C LEU A 81 3.43 0.60 -4.18
N GLU A 82 4.32 1.28 -4.84
CA GLU A 82 4.15 2.65 -5.30
C GLU A 82 4.31 2.71 -6.80
N PHE A 83 3.23 3.08 -7.48
CA PHE A 83 3.20 3.36 -8.90
C PHE A 83 3.37 4.86 -9.09
N LYS A 84 4.25 5.26 -9.98
CA LYS A 84 4.48 6.67 -10.29
C LYS A 84 3.82 7.05 -11.60
N LYS A 85 3.33 8.31 -11.64
CA LYS A 85 2.72 8.93 -12.82
C LYS A 85 1.71 7.99 -13.48
N THR A 86 0.73 7.59 -12.72
CA THR A 86 -0.25 6.58 -13.10
C THR A 86 -1.48 7.23 -13.68
N ARG A 87 -1.94 6.74 -14.82
CA ARG A 87 -3.25 7.09 -15.38
C ARG A 87 -4.25 5.98 -15.04
N ILE A 88 -5.33 6.37 -14.37
CA ILE A 88 -6.40 5.47 -13.91
C ILE A 88 -7.72 5.93 -14.51
N ASN A 89 -8.49 5.00 -15.04
CA ASN A 89 -9.81 5.26 -15.56
C ASN A 89 -10.86 4.50 -14.77
N PHE A 90 -11.90 5.19 -14.31
CA PHE A 90 -13.12 4.58 -13.81
C PHE A 90 -13.99 4.12 -14.99
N LEU A 91 -14.38 2.84 -14.99
CA LEU A 91 -14.99 2.25 -16.18
C LEU A 91 -16.42 2.76 -16.48
N LYS A 92 -17.21 3.06 -15.45
CA LYS A 92 -18.60 3.47 -15.62
C LYS A 92 -18.75 4.94 -15.94
N SER A 93 -17.98 5.77 -15.24
CA SER A 93 -18.03 7.23 -15.40
C SER A 93 -17.09 7.76 -16.47
N ASN A 94 -16.19 6.92 -17.01
CA ASN A 94 -15.09 7.34 -17.87
C ASN A 94 -14.24 8.49 -17.26
N ALA A 95 -14.21 8.56 -15.93
CA ALA A 95 -13.41 9.55 -15.23
C ALA A 95 -11.92 9.19 -15.32
N ASN A 96 -11.12 10.13 -15.82
CA ASN A 96 -9.69 9.96 -15.99
C ASN A 96 -8.95 10.65 -14.85
N PHE A 97 -8.13 9.90 -14.15
CA PHE A 97 -7.27 10.37 -13.07
C PHE A 97 -5.81 10.31 -13.51
N ASN A 98 -5.12 11.43 -13.41
CA ASN A 98 -3.67 11.46 -13.44
C ASN A 98 -3.18 11.52 -12.01
N VAL A 99 -2.48 10.49 -11.59
CA VAL A 99 -2.06 10.27 -10.19
C VAL A 99 -0.54 10.25 -10.15
N ASN A 100 0.09 11.17 -9.41
CA ASN A 100 1.54 11.15 -9.29
C ASN A 100 2.03 9.94 -8.49
N TYR A 101 1.31 9.56 -7.43
CA TYR A 101 1.63 8.38 -6.63
C TYR A 101 0.39 7.56 -6.30
N LEU A 102 0.26 6.40 -6.91
CA LEU A 102 -0.69 5.37 -6.49
C LEU A 102 0.00 4.43 -5.50
N GLN A 103 -0.41 4.47 -4.24
CA GLN A 103 0.12 3.61 -3.19
C GLN A 103 -0.85 2.47 -2.91
N VAL A 104 -0.35 1.25 -3.06
CA VAL A 104 -1.08 0.02 -2.83
C VAL A 104 -0.48 -0.71 -1.65
N TYR A 105 -1.26 -0.97 -0.63
CA TYR A 105 -0.87 -1.69 0.58
C TYR A 105 -1.32 -3.15 0.46
N PRO A 106 -0.45 -4.05 0.02
CA PRO A 106 -0.84 -5.46 -0.13
C PRO A 106 -1.13 -6.09 1.22
N LYS A 107 -2.00 -7.09 1.24
CA LYS A 107 -2.04 -8.02 2.38
C LYS A 107 -0.70 -8.72 2.46
N ILE A 108 -0.17 -8.89 3.67
CA ILE A 108 1.22 -9.33 3.92
C ILE A 108 1.62 -10.54 3.09
N PHE A 109 0.80 -11.60 3.07
CA PHE A 109 1.11 -12.83 2.33
C PHE A 109 0.80 -12.74 0.83
N SER A 110 -0.05 -11.80 0.40
CA SER A 110 -0.42 -11.64 -1.00
C SER A 110 0.74 -11.19 -1.89
N ILE A 111 1.72 -10.47 -1.31
CA ILE A 111 2.88 -10.02 -2.06
C ILE A 111 3.78 -11.18 -2.51
N TYR A 112 3.77 -12.29 -1.75
CA TYR A 112 4.52 -13.52 -2.05
C TYR A 112 3.74 -14.48 -2.95
N ASN A 113 2.42 -14.30 -3.07
CA ASN A 113 1.60 -15.17 -3.91
C ASN A 113 1.80 -14.81 -5.39
N LEU A 114 2.07 -15.83 -6.22
CA LEU A 114 2.28 -15.68 -7.66
C LEU A 114 0.96 -15.70 -8.46
N ASN A 115 -0.11 -16.22 -7.85
CA ASN A 115 -1.38 -16.47 -8.56
C ASN A 115 -2.51 -15.54 -8.11
N ASN A 116 -2.35 -14.88 -6.95
CA ASN A 116 -3.37 -13.99 -6.42
C ASN A 116 -2.74 -12.76 -5.80
N PHE A 117 -3.38 -11.60 -6.02
CA PHE A 117 -2.98 -10.33 -5.42
C PHE A 117 -4.17 -9.73 -4.70
N GLU A 118 -3.96 -9.32 -3.45
CA GLU A 118 -4.95 -8.60 -2.67
C GLU A 118 -4.29 -7.42 -1.94
N ALA A 119 -5.01 -6.31 -1.88
CA ALA A 119 -4.60 -5.16 -1.09
C ALA A 119 -5.60 -4.88 0.04
N SER A 120 -5.08 -4.42 1.17
CA SER A 120 -5.86 -3.97 2.31
C SER A 120 -6.33 -2.52 2.14
N LYS A 121 -5.52 -1.70 1.43
CA LYS A 121 -5.76 -0.27 1.28
C LYS A 121 -5.12 0.23 -0.02
N ILE A 122 -5.75 1.21 -0.67
CA ILE A 122 -5.14 2.01 -1.74
C ILE A 122 -5.28 3.49 -1.42
N ILE A 123 -4.24 4.25 -1.77
CA ILE A 123 -4.21 5.71 -1.62
C ILE A 123 -3.73 6.30 -2.95
N LEU A 124 -4.49 7.26 -3.45
CA LEU A 124 -4.11 8.10 -4.58
C LEU A 124 -3.60 9.43 -4.03
N LYS A 125 -2.42 9.87 -4.44
CA LYS A 125 -1.81 11.12 -4.00
C LYS A 125 -1.50 12.03 -5.17
N GLU A 126 -1.70 13.33 -4.95
CA GLU A 126 -1.47 14.37 -5.94
C GLU A 126 -2.23 14.06 -7.23
N ASN A 127 -3.56 14.10 -7.14
CA ASN A 127 -4.45 13.62 -8.18
C ASN A 127 -5.10 14.77 -8.94
N ASP A 128 -5.02 14.74 -10.25
CA ASP A 128 -5.81 15.58 -11.14
C ASP A 128 -6.88 14.75 -11.83
N VAL A 129 -8.12 15.18 -11.69
CA VAL A 129 -9.28 14.51 -12.25
C VAL A 129 -9.97 15.42 -13.25
N ASN A 130 -10.12 14.92 -14.47
CA ASN A 130 -10.90 15.60 -15.48
C ASN A 130 -12.24 14.86 -15.66
N LEU A 131 -13.33 15.55 -15.36
CA LEU A 131 -14.69 15.02 -15.44
C LEU A 131 -15.54 15.87 -16.41
N LYS A 132 -16.26 15.21 -17.31
CA LYS A 132 -17.33 15.88 -18.04
C LYS A 132 -18.55 16.07 -17.13
N THR A 133 -19.22 17.20 -17.24
CA THR A 133 -20.44 17.50 -16.44
C THR A 133 -21.46 16.37 -16.53
N SER A 134 -21.67 15.80 -17.70
CA SER A 134 -22.59 14.67 -17.92
C SER A 134 -22.24 13.41 -17.11
N ASN A 135 -20.97 13.22 -16.77
CA ASN A 135 -20.47 12.03 -16.09
C ASN A 135 -20.31 12.21 -14.57
N PHE A 136 -20.50 13.42 -14.07
CA PHE A 136 -20.29 13.75 -12.67
C PHE A 136 -21.16 12.91 -11.72
N TYR A 137 -22.46 12.83 -12.00
CA TYR A 137 -23.38 12.02 -11.18
C TYR A 137 -23.02 10.53 -11.22
N THR A 138 -22.67 10.02 -12.40
CA THR A 138 -22.25 8.62 -12.57
C THR A 138 -20.98 8.33 -11.77
N PHE A 139 -20.03 9.26 -11.76
CA PHE A 139 -18.79 9.16 -11.01
C PHE A 139 -19.06 9.11 -9.49
N ILE A 140 -19.86 10.01 -8.95
CA ILE A 140 -20.22 10.00 -7.52
C ILE A 140 -20.91 8.69 -7.14
N ASN A 141 -21.86 8.22 -7.96
CA ASN A 141 -22.55 6.96 -7.74
C ASN A 141 -21.60 5.74 -7.86
N GLU A 142 -20.61 5.79 -8.74
CA GLU A 142 -19.60 4.75 -8.88
C GLU A 142 -18.71 4.67 -7.64
N ILE A 143 -18.19 5.81 -7.14
CA ILE A 143 -17.36 5.85 -5.93
C ILE A 143 -18.15 5.41 -4.70
N SER A 144 -19.40 5.86 -4.55
CA SER A 144 -20.24 5.53 -3.39
C SER A 144 -20.57 4.03 -3.29
N LYS A 145 -20.58 3.32 -4.41
CA LYS A 145 -20.87 1.88 -4.51
C LYS A 145 -19.63 0.98 -4.47
N LEU A 146 -18.43 1.55 -4.31
CA LEU A 146 -17.23 0.75 -4.21
C LEU A 146 -17.27 -0.15 -2.97
N ARG A 147 -17.03 -1.43 -3.19
CA ARG A 147 -16.96 -2.44 -2.09
C ARG A 147 -15.77 -2.20 -1.15
N LYS A 148 -14.69 -1.63 -1.66
CA LYS A 148 -13.46 -1.32 -0.92
C LYS A 148 -13.18 0.17 -0.99
N LYS A 149 -12.74 0.76 0.12
CA LYS A 149 -12.44 2.19 0.21
C LYS A 149 -11.19 2.56 -0.56
N ILE A 150 -11.27 3.67 -1.29
CA ILE A 150 -10.16 4.38 -1.90
C ILE A 150 -9.93 5.65 -1.08
N PHE A 151 -8.68 5.96 -0.80
CA PHE A 151 -8.31 7.19 -0.11
C PHE A 151 -7.67 8.13 -1.11
N PHE A 152 -8.14 9.37 -1.13
CA PHE A 152 -7.60 10.43 -1.97
C PHE A 152 -6.88 11.43 -1.07
N ASN A 153 -5.65 11.78 -1.45
CA ASN A 153 -4.88 12.85 -0.83
C ASN A 153 -4.54 13.85 -1.94
N ASP A 154 -4.77 15.12 -1.67
CA ASP A 154 -4.49 16.21 -2.62
C ASP A 154 -5.23 15.98 -3.96
N LEU A 155 -6.55 16.11 -3.93
CA LEU A 155 -7.43 15.84 -5.07
C LEU A 155 -7.88 17.15 -5.72
N ASN A 156 -7.47 17.38 -6.96
CA ASN A 156 -7.93 18.47 -7.81
C ASN A 156 -8.96 17.95 -8.82
N ILE A 157 -10.19 18.44 -8.76
CA ILE A 157 -11.25 18.06 -9.70
C ILE A 157 -11.50 19.21 -10.65
N LYS A 158 -11.40 18.96 -11.94
CA LYS A 158 -11.77 19.86 -13.02
C LYS A 158 -13.03 19.32 -13.72
N ILE A 159 -14.11 20.06 -13.61
CA ILE A 159 -15.36 19.73 -14.31
C ILE A 159 -15.41 20.53 -15.61
N ILE A 160 -15.55 19.84 -16.72
CA ILE A 160 -15.49 20.41 -18.07
C ILE A 160 -16.83 20.19 -18.74
N ASN A 161 -17.36 21.26 -19.35
CA ASN A 161 -18.52 21.21 -20.22
C ASN A 161 -18.16 21.82 -21.59
N ASP A 162 -18.32 21.05 -22.67
CA ASP A 162 -18.00 21.46 -24.04
C ASP A 162 -16.60 22.14 -24.15
N ASP A 163 -15.59 21.48 -23.58
CA ASP A 163 -14.19 21.92 -23.48
C ASP A 163 -13.94 23.22 -22.69
N LYS A 164 -14.97 23.76 -22.02
CA LYS A 164 -14.83 24.88 -21.09
C LYS A 164 -14.78 24.41 -19.65
N LEU A 165 -13.84 24.94 -18.88
CA LEU A 165 -13.75 24.69 -17.44
C LEU A 165 -14.97 25.34 -16.75
N VAL A 166 -15.79 24.52 -16.07
CA VAL A 166 -16.96 25.00 -15.32
C VAL A 166 -16.63 25.22 -13.85
N VAL A 167 -15.95 24.24 -13.23
CA VAL A 167 -15.62 24.30 -11.79
C VAL A 167 -14.25 23.66 -11.57
N LYS A 168 -13.47 24.24 -10.67
CA LYS A 168 -12.24 23.67 -10.12
C LYS A 168 -12.41 23.54 -8.62
N LEU A 169 -12.28 22.34 -8.07
CA LEU A 169 -12.32 22.03 -6.65
C LEU A 169 -10.92 21.56 -6.23
N GLU A 170 -10.38 22.14 -5.16
CA GLU A 170 -9.06 21.79 -4.57
C GLU A 170 -9.24 21.18 -3.18
#